data_1a0c185b6b0138bc5391fe57bf7fddc5
#
_entry.id   1a0c185b6b0138bc5391fe57bf7fddc5
#
_cell.length_a   1.000
_cell.length_b   1.000
_cell.length_c   1.000
_cell.angle_alpha   90.00
_cell.angle_beta   90.00
_cell.angle_gamma   90.00
#
_symmetry.space_group_name_H-M   'P 1'
#
loop_
_entity.id
_entity.type
_entity.pdbx_description
1 polymer ?
#
loop_
_entity_poly.entity_id
_entity_poly.type
_entity_poly.pdbx_seq_one_letter_code
_entity_poly.pdbx_strand_id
1 'polypeptide(L)' 'MAKVQITQTRSTIKRPATQIRTIQALGLGKINRTVEVELTPQIAGMIAKVNHLITVKEL' A
#
# COMPACT_ATOMS: atom_id res chain seq x y z
N MET A 1 -3.40 17.96 -6.91
CA MET A 1 -2.61 16.88 -6.29
C MET A 1 -3.11 15.55 -6.78
N ALA A 2 -2.21 14.60 -6.95
CA ALA A 2 -2.57 13.31 -7.53
C ALA A 2 -3.12 12.39 -6.45
N LYS A 3 -4.13 11.60 -6.81
CA LYS A 3 -4.63 10.52 -5.97
C LYS A 3 -4.33 9.20 -6.64
N VAL A 4 -4.06 8.19 -5.83
CA VAL A 4 -3.82 6.85 -6.32
C VAL A 4 -4.71 5.87 -5.59
N GLN A 5 -5.07 4.81 -6.27
CA GLN A 5 -5.82 3.70 -5.70
C GLN A 5 -4.86 2.55 -5.48
N ILE A 6 -4.82 2.03 -4.27
CA ILE A 6 -3.91 0.97 -3.89
C ILE A 6 -4.72 -0.26 -3.54
N THR A 7 -4.40 -1.38 -4.14
CA THR A 7 -5.05 -2.66 -3.86
C THR A 7 -4.00 -3.65 -3.36
N GLN A 8 -4.25 -4.27 -2.22
CA GLN A 8 -3.36 -5.30 -1.72
C GLN A 8 -3.59 -6.59 -2.49
N THR A 9 -2.54 -7.06 -3.17
CA THR A 9 -2.64 -8.25 -4.01
C THR A 9 -2.02 -9.49 -3.35
N ARG A 10 -1.23 -9.30 -2.29
CA ARG A 10 -0.58 -10.42 -1.60
C ARG A 10 -0.78 -10.28 -0.09
N SER A 11 -0.76 -11.45 0.58
CA SER A 11 -0.88 -11.49 2.04
C SER A 11 0.36 -10.91 2.71
N THR A 12 0.15 -10.27 3.87
CA THR A 12 1.24 -9.80 4.72
C THR A 12 1.75 -10.88 5.67
N ILE A 13 1.13 -12.06 5.68
CA ILE A 13 1.58 -13.18 6.51
C ILE A 13 3.00 -13.55 6.10
N LYS A 14 3.88 -13.75 7.08
CA LYS A 14 5.28 -14.10 6.88
C LYS A 14 6.12 -12.98 6.26
N ARG A 15 5.64 -11.75 6.27
CA ARG A 15 6.42 -10.61 5.82
C ARG A 15 7.08 -9.92 7.01
N PRO A 16 8.19 -9.17 6.79
CA PRO A 16 8.81 -8.41 7.86
C PRO A 16 7.83 -7.45 8.52
N ALA A 17 8.02 -7.21 9.82
CA ALA A 17 7.12 -6.34 10.58
C ALA A 17 7.06 -4.93 9.99
N THR A 18 8.17 -4.43 9.44
CA THR A 18 8.19 -3.10 8.82
C THR A 18 7.25 -3.02 7.64
N GLN A 19 7.19 -4.07 6.82
CA GLN A 19 6.28 -4.11 5.68
C GLN A 19 4.83 -4.20 6.13
N ILE A 20 4.55 -5.02 7.14
CA ILE A 20 3.20 -5.14 7.69
C ILE A 20 2.73 -3.78 8.22
N ARG A 21 3.58 -3.09 8.96
CA ARG A 21 3.24 -1.76 9.49
C ARG A 21 2.96 -0.76 8.38
N THR A 22 3.76 -0.80 7.31
CA THR A 22 3.56 0.09 6.17
C THR A 22 2.22 -0.18 5.50
N ILE A 23 1.87 -1.44 5.31
CA ILE A 23 0.58 -1.82 4.74
C ILE A 23 -0.57 -1.34 5.63
N GLN A 24 -0.46 -1.50 6.94
CA GLN A 24 -1.48 -1.03 7.87
C GLN A 24 -1.61 0.48 7.86
N ALA A 25 -0.49 1.18 7.78
CA ALA A 25 -0.49 2.64 7.72
C ALA A 25 -1.16 3.16 6.46
N LEU A 26 -1.10 2.40 5.36
CA LEU A 26 -1.79 2.75 4.13
C LEU A 26 -3.30 2.46 4.19
N GLY A 27 -3.76 1.81 5.25
CA GLY A 27 -5.16 1.46 5.39
C GLY A 27 -5.52 0.09 4.81
N LEU A 28 -4.51 -0.64 4.38
CA LEU A 28 -4.68 -2.00 3.89
C LEU A 28 -4.50 -2.98 5.05
N GLY A 29 -4.78 -4.23 4.83
CA GLY A 29 -4.61 -5.25 5.86
C GLY A 29 -5.14 -6.60 5.41
N LYS A 30 -5.90 -6.59 4.32
CA LYS A 30 -6.49 -7.81 3.76
C LYS A 30 -6.24 -7.85 2.27
N ILE A 31 -6.12 -9.06 1.74
CA ILE A 31 -6.00 -9.26 0.30
C ILE A 31 -7.24 -8.68 -0.39
N ASN A 32 -7.02 -8.06 -1.53
CA ASN A 32 -8.05 -7.43 -2.36
C ASN A 32 -8.69 -6.19 -1.73
N ARG A 33 -8.16 -5.73 -0.61
CA ARG A 33 -8.62 -4.46 -0.06
C ARG A 33 -8.07 -3.31 -0.90
N THR A 34 -8.95 -2.39 -1.24
CA THR A 34 -8.60 -1.23 -2.06
C THR A 34 -8.84 0.05 -1.25
N VAL A 35 -7.88 0.96 -1.30
CA VAL A 35 -8.01 2.27 -0.68
C VAL A 35 -7.53 3.34 -1.64
N GLU A 36 -8.07 4.54 -1.50
CA GLU A 36 -7.62 5.72 -2.24
C GLU A 36 -6.84 6.61 -1.30
N VAL A 37 -5.67 7.06 -1.74
CA VAL A 37 -4.82 7.94 -0.94
C VAL A 37 -4.27 9.05 -1.82
N GLU A 38 -3.97 10.19 -1.21
CA GLU A 38 -3.25 11.25 -1.89
C GLU A 38 -1.79 10.88 -2.05
N LEU A 39 -1.27 11.07 -3.26
CA LEU A 39 0.12 10.76 -3.52
C LEU A 39 1.01 11.90 -3.00
N THR A 40 1.56 11.70 -1.82
CA THR A 40 2.52 12.62 -1.21
C THR A 40 3.90 11.95 -1.21
N PRO A 41 4.99 12.72 -0.99
CA PRO A 41 6.31 12.09 -0.89
C PRO A 41 6.38 10.98 0.15
N GLN A 42 5.68 11.14 1.28
CA GLN A 42 5.64 10.09 2.31
C GLN A 42 4.92 8.84 1.81
N ILE A 43 3.77 9.03 1.16
CA ILE A 43 3.00 7.92 0.64
C ILE A 43 3.76 7.22 -0.48
N ALA A 44 4.43 7.98 -1.35
CA ALA A 44 5.25 7.40 -2.41
C ALA A 44 6.36 6.52 -1.84
N GLY A 45 7.00 6.96 -0.75
CA GLY A 45 8.03 6.16 -0.09
C GLY A 45 7.47 4.88 0.52
N MET A 46 6.28 4.95 1.12
CA MET A 46 5.62 3.78 1.70
C MET A 46 5.22 2.78 0.61
N ILE A 47 4.68 3.28 -0.50
CA ILE A 47 4.31 2.43 -1.64
C ILE A 47 5.54 1.71 -2.18
N ALA A 48 6.67 2.41 -2.31
CA ALA A 48 7.90 1.82 -2.82
C ALA A 48 8.39 0.66 -1.96
N LYS A 49 8.18 0.74 -0.64
CA LYS A 49 8.60 -0.32 0.27
C LYS A 49 7.79 -1.60 0.11
N VAL A 50 6.53 -1.48 -0.29
CA VAL A 50 5.61 -2.62 -0.34
C VAL A 50 5.00 -2.82 -1.72
N ASN A 51 5.60 -2.24 -2.76
CA ASN A 51 5.03 -2.31 -4.10
C ASN A 51 4.90 -3.74 -4.62
N HIS A 52 5.69 -4.66 -4.09
CA HIS A 52 5.59 -6.08 -4.44
C HIS A 52 4.36 -6.76 -3.83
N LEU A 53 3.71 -6.10 -2.89
CA LEU A 53 2.53 -6.63 -2.21
C LEU A 53 1.23 -5.96 -2.66
N ILE A 54 1.33 -4.91 -3.45
CA ILE A 54 0.19 -4.08 -3.82
C ILE A 54 0.22 -3.77 -5.31
N THR A 55 -0.93 -3.32 -5.81
CA THR A 55 -1.06 -2.74 -7.14
C THR A 55 -1.50 -1.29 -6.99
N VAL A 56 -0.84 -0.39 -7.69
CA VAL A 56 -1.14 1.04 -7.64
C VAL A 56 -1.74 1.46 -8.95
N LYS A 57 -2.84 2.19 -8.88
CA LYS A 57 -3.51 2.73 -10.05
C LYS A 57 -3.72 4.22 -9.87
N GLU A 58 -3.30 5.00 -10.84
CA GLU A 58 -3.55 6.44 -10.81
C GLU A 58 -5.01 6.73 -11.13
N LEU A 59 -5.56 7.69 -10.40
CA LEU A 59 -6.94 8.12 -10.60
C LEU A 59 -7.04 9.43 -11.37
#